data_d8596cfa0f3847ef92f5d45f5aaee8d2
#
_entry.id   d8596cfa0f3847ef92f5d45f5aaee8d2
#
_cell.length_a   1.000
_cell.length_b   1.000
_cell.length_c   1.000
_cell.angle_alpha   90.00
_cell.angle_beta   90.00
_cell.angle_gamma   90.00
#
_symmetry.space_group_name_H-M   'P 1'
#
loop_
_entity.id
_entity.type
_entity.pdbx_description
1 polymer ?
#
loop_
_entity_poly.entity_id
_entity_poly.type
_entity_poly.pdbx_seq_one_letter_code
_entity_poly.pdbx_strand_id
1 'polypeptide(L)'
;MQIKVKNIYNWTNISDSWCKSKIARFNDILSSFAIEVYDLYPRKYIQRFNPSVEQINTKYPIAKVRGFFGKGCSVGCSLDPKDCCAGFRRLLIEELYWDSLDQNSYAIVWEKEIQVKVPSGTTDAFVVYSRGFDEVTSLEDTIDIDPYSLSLLRLYMKSEYALEWQSDINASANYYSRFQTKLKRLKEMFDNSVKYIVPGALNAANR
;
A
#
# COMPACT_ATOMS: atom_id res chain seq x y z
N MET A 1 -1.60 3.54 14.21
CA MET A 1 -0.95 3.51 15.56
C MET A 1 0.53 3.75 15.37
N GLN A 2 1.07 4.75 16.04
CA GLN A 2 2.51 5.02 15.99
C GLN A 2 3.25 4.20 17.02
N ILE A 3 4.30 3.49 16.59
CA ILE A 3 5.10 2.62 17.44
C ILE A 3 6.59 2.91 17.21
N LYS A 4 7.35 3.06 18.30
CA LYS A 4 8.80 3.18 18.21
C LYS A 4 9.43 1.90 17.69
N VAL A 5 10.41 2.03 16.82
CA VAL A 5 11.12 0.90 16.20
C VAL A 5 11.73 -0.01 17.27
N LYS A 6 12.38 0.55 18.31
CA LYS A 6 12.93 -0.24 19.43
C LYS A 6 11.90 -1.15 20.11
N ASN A 7 10.63 -0.74 20.18
CA ASN A 7 9.59 -1.57 20.80
C ASN A 7 9.23 -2.77 19.90
N ILE A 8 9.32 -2.64 18.58
CA ILE A 8 9.10 -3.76 17.67
C ILE A 8 10.15 -4.83 17.91
N TYR A 9 11.42 -4.44 18.06
CA TYR A 9 12.51 -5.35 18.37
C TYR A 9 12.35 -6.03 19.72
N ASN A 10 12.08 -5.27 20.78
CA ASN A 10 11.88 -5.83 22.12
C ASN A 10 10.79 -6.90 22.15
N TRP A 11 9.73 -6.71 21.36
CA TRP A 11 8.64 -7.69 21.29
C TRP A 11 8.95 -8.91 20.42
N THR A 12 9.97 -8.86 19.58
CA THR A 12 10.38 -9.99 18.73
C THR A 12 11.47 -10.83 19.37
N ASN A 13 12.07 -10.40 20.47
CA ASN A 13 13.26 -11.00 21.08
C ASN A 13 14.46 -11.07 20.11
N ILE A 14 14.54 -10.13 19.19
CA ILE A 14 15.66 -9.99 18.27
C ILE A 14 16.81 -9.27 19.00
N SER A 15 18.05 -9.66 18.77
CA SER A 15 19.19 -9.07 19.47
C SER A 15 19.39 -7.61 19.12
N ASP A 16 19.68 -6.79 20.14
CA ASP A 16 19.96 -5.36 19.97
C ASP A 16 21.13 -5.09 19.03
N SER A 17 22.11 -5.98 18.98
CA SER A 17 23.27 -5.84 18.10
C SER A 17 22.88 -5.95 16.63
N TRP A 18 21.95 -6.82 16.28
CA TRP A 18 21.44 -6.89 14.91
C TRP A 18 20.68 -5.60 14.54
N CYS A 19 19.87 -5.08 15.46
CA CYS A 19 19.13 -3.83 15.26
C CYS A 19 20.03 -2.61 15.06
N LYS A 20 20.97 -2.40 15.98
CA LYS A 20 21.86 -1.21 15.97
C LYS A 20 22.77 -1.17 14.74
N SER A 21 23.20 -2.32 14.26
CA SER A 21 24.13 -2.40 13.11
C SER A 21 23.44 -2.32 11.76
N LYS A 22 22.08 -2.43 11.69
CA LYS A 22 21.38 -2.67 10.41
C LYS A 22 20.04 -1.95 10.26
N ILE A 23 20.00 -0.63 10.53
CA ILE A 23 18.80 0.18 10.24
C ILE A 23 18.44 0.13 8.76
N ALA A 24 19.43 0.17 7.85
CA ALA A 24 19.17 0.01 6.42
C ALA A 24 18.46 -1.32 6.12
N ARG A 25 18.92 -2.43 6.75
CA ARG A 25 18.25 -3.73 6.60
C ARG A 25 16.82 -3.74 7.15
N PHE A 26 16.54 -2.98 8.20
CA PHE A 26 15.18 -2.82 8.68
C PHE A 26 14.30 -2.12 7.65
N ASN A 27 14.80 -1.09 6.97
CA ASN A 27 14.06 -0.43 5.89
C ASN A 27 13.80 -1.38 4.71
N ASP A 28 14.77 -2.23 4.33
CA ASP A 28 14.56 -3.27 3.33
C ASP A 28 13.46 -4.26 3.74
N ILE A 29 13.48 -4.68 5.02
CA ILE A 29 12.44 -5.54 5.58
C ILE A 29 11.08 -4.86 5.55
N LEU A 30 10.99 -3.58 5.93
CA LEU A 30 9.75 -2.82 5.88
C LEU A 30 9.20 -2.69 4.46
N SER A 31 10.08 -2.45 3.48
CA SER A 31 9.71 -2.32 2.07
C SER A 31 9.20 -3.66 1.51
N SER A 32 9.92 -4.75 1.74
CA SER A 32 9.52 -6.10 1.34
C SER A 32 8.22 -6.53 2.04
N PHE A 33 8.11 -6.27 3.34
CA PHE A 33 6.89 -6.54 4.10
C PHE A 33 5.69 -5.74 3.57
N ALA A 34 5.88 -4.47 3.20
CA ALA A 34 4.81 -3.65 2.64
C ALA A 34 4.25 -4.25 1.34
N ILE A 35 5.12 -4.85 0.51
CA ILE A 35 4.71 -5.55 -0.72
C ILE A 35 3.92 -6.82 -0.38
N GLU A 36 4.35 -7.60 0.61
CA GLU A 36 3.66 -8.83 1.03
C GLU A 36 2.24 -8.58 1.56
N VAL A 37 2.04 -7.44 2.25
CA VAL A 37 0.76 -7.10 2.89
C VAL A 37 -0.02 -6.02 2.15
N TYR A 38 0.37 -5.68 0.92
CA TYR A 38 -0.20 -4.55 0.18
C TYR A 38 -1.71 -4.64 -0.02
N ASP A 39 -2.26 -5.83 -0.10
CA ASP A 39 -3.68 -6.07 -0.36
C ASP A 39 -4.54 -6.10 0.92
N LEU A 40 -3.95 -6.04 2.12
CA LEU A 40 -4.72 -5.87 3.34
C LEU A 40 -5.46 -4.53 3.35
N TYR A 41 -6.74 -4.55 3.73
CA TYR A 41 -7.57 -3.35 3.81
C TYR A 41 -6.95 -2.21 4.63
N PRO A 42 -6.39 -2.42 5.83
CA PRO A 42 -5.78 -1.36 6.62
C PRO A 42 -4.60 -0.64 5.95
N ARG A 43 -4.03 -1.24 4.90
CA ARG A 43 -2.94 -0.65 4.12
C ARG A 43 -3.42 0.16 2.93
N LYS A 44 -4.71 0.09 2.58
CA LYS A 44 -5.29 0.85 1.46
C LYS A 44 -5.49 2.30 1.85
N TYR A 45 -5.12 3.20 0.96
CA TYR A 45 -5.32 4.63 1.10
C TYR A 45 -5.93 5.21 -0.17
N ILE A 46 -6.85 6.16 0.02
CA ILE A 46 -7.54 6.85 -1.07
C ILE A 46 -7.14 8.31 -1.00
N GLN A 47 -6.63 8.85 -2.09
CA GLN A 47 -6.23 10.24 -2.18
C GLN A 47 -6.86 10.89 -3.40
N ARG A 48 -7.56 12.03 -3.16
CA ARG A 48 -8.09 12.87 -4.22
C ARG A 48 -6.96 13.68 -4.84
N PHE A 49 -6.99 13.87 -6.15
CA PHE A 49 -6.06 14.70 -6.87
C PHE A 49 -6.77 15.49 -8.00
N ASN A 50 -6.15 16.56 -8.44
CA ASN A 50 -6.63 17.33 -9.57
C ASN A 50 -6.25 16.60 -10.88
N PRO A 51 -7.21 16.20 -11.74
CA PRO A 51 -6.90 15.47 -12.97
C PRO A 51 -6.12 16.31 -14.01
N SER A 52 -6.03 17.63 -13.84
CA SER A 52 -5.23 18.50 -14.71
C SER A 52 -3.74 18.50 -14.39
N VAL A 53 -3.31 17.90 -13.27
CA VAL A 53 -1.89 17.75 -12.93
C VAL A 53 -1.37 16.41 -13.41
N GLU A 54 -0.14 16.41 -13.93
CA GLU A 54 0.54 15.18 -14.38
C GLU A 54 1.33 14.50 -13.25
N GLN A 55 1.45 15.16 -12.09
CA GLN A 55 2.20 14.64 -10.93
C GLN A 55 1.34 14.62 -9.68
N ILE A 56 1.30 13.49 -9.01
CA ILE A 56 0.62 13.29 -7.72
C ILE A 56 1.66 13.01 -6.66
N ASN A 57 1.73 13.88 -5.65
CA ASN A 57 2.50 13.62 -4.44
C ASN A 57 1.60 12.91 -3.42
N THR A 58 1.92 11.67 -3.11
CA THR A 58 1.13 10.86 -2.18
C THR A 58 1.50 11.17 -0.73
N LYS A 59 0.51 11.04 0.15
CA LYS A 59 0.69 11.26 1.59
C LYS A 59 1.65 10.25 2.23
N TYR A 60 1.62 9.01 1.76
CA TYR A 60 2.43 7.90 2.27
C TYR A 60 3.25 7.28 1.14
N PRO A 61 4.38 6.64 1.45
CA PRO A 61 5.10 5.83 0.47
C PRO A 61 4.18 4.81 -0.19
N ILE A 62 4.44 4.52 -1.46
CA ILE A 62 3.60 3.67 -2.29
C ILE A 62 4.20 2.26 -2.30
N ALA A 63 3.47 1.29 -1.75
CA ALA A 63 3.82 -0.11 -1.94
C ALA A 63 3.27 -0.66 -3.27
N LYS A 64 2.05 -0.24 -3.65
CA LYS A 64 1.42 -0.61 -4.93
C LYS A 64 0.27 0.32 -5.26
N VAL A 65 0.18 0.77 -6.50
CA VAL A 65 -1.02 1.45 -7.03
C VAL A 65 -2.09 0.39 -7.33
N ARG A 66 -3.31 0.64 -6.87
CA ARG A 66 -4.45 -0.26 -7.06
C ARG A 66 -5.39 0.16 -8.16
N GLY A 67 -5.39 1.43 -8.47
CA GLY A 67 -6.15 1.99 -9.57
C GLY A 67 -6.50 3.45 -9.38
N PHE A 68 -7.01 4.00 -10.44
CA PHE A 68 -7.50 5.36 -10.53
C PHE A 68 -9.00 5.35 -10.74
N PHE A 69 -9.69 6.33 -10.17
CA PHE A 69 -11.13 6.50 -10.28
C PHE A 69 -11.42 7.97 -10.58
N GLY A 70 -12.35 8.23 -11.47
CA GLY A 70 -12.69 9.60 -11.87
C GLY A 70 -14.15 9.79 -12.19
N LYS A 71 -14.56 11.06 -12.23
CA LYS A 71 -15.84 11.54 -12.78
C LYS A 71 -15.57 12.27 -14.09
N GLY A 72 -16.52 12.21 -15.02
CA GLY A 72 -16.50 12.92 -16.29
C GLY A 72 -16.80 12.01 -17.48
N CYS A 73 -17.10 12.62 -18.61
CA CYS A 73 -17.32 11.89 -19.86
C CYS A 73 -15.96 11.47 -20.43
N SER A 74 -15.57 10.18 -20.27
CA SER A 74 -14.48 9.63 -21.05
C SER A 74 -14.98 9.30 -22.46
N VAL A 75 -14.23 9.73 -23.46
CA VAL A 75 -14.42 9.32 -24.86
C VAL A 75 -14.33 7.78 -24.88
N GLY A 76 -15.43 7.12 -25.22
CA GLY A 76 -15.51 5.66 -25.27
C GLY A 76 -16.65 5.03 -24.45
N CYS A 77 -17.39 5.77 -23.65
CA CYS A 77 -18.63 5.28 -23.10
C CYS A 77 -19.70 5.17 -24.19
N SER A 78 -19.98 3.94 -24.63
CA SER A 78 -21.13 3.63 -25.51
C SER A 78 -22.47 3.62 -24.74
N LEU A 79 -22.49 4.08 -23.50
CA LEU A 79 -23.67 4.17 -22.64
C LEU A 79 -24.22 5.60 -22.63
N ASP A 80 -25.52 5.70 -22.44
CA ASP A 80 -26.29 6.95 -22.45
C ASP A 80 -25.55 8.09 -21.70
N PRO A 81 -25.39 9.32 -22.26
CA PRO A 81 -24.68 10.43 -21.62
C PRO A 81 -25.17 10.76 -20.21
N LYS A 82 -26.45 10.43 -19.89
CA LYS A 82 -27.03 10.61 -18.55
C LYS A 82 -26.42 9.70 -17.48
N ASP A 83 -25.95 8.51 -17.87
CA ASP A 83 -25.33 7.55 -16.95
C ASP A 83 -23.83 7.77 -16.78
N CYS A 84 -23.19 8.44 -17.75
CA CYS A 84 -21.75 8.71 -17.70
C CYS A 84 -21.33 9.72 -16.63
N CYS A 85 -22.22 10.59 -16.17
CA CYS A 85 -21.90 11.71 -15.27
C CYS A 85 -22.21 11.46 -13.79
N ALA A 86 -22.89 10.37 -13.43
CA ALA A 86 -23.51 10.22 -12.11
C ALA A 86 -22.61 9.61 -11.00
N GLY A 87 -21.39 9.12 -11.28
CA GLY A 87 -20.56 8.48 -10.26
C GLY A 87 -19.08 8.37 -10.61
N PHE A 88 -18.26 8.04 -9.60
CA PHE A 88 -16.87 7.68 -9.83
C PHE A 88 -16.77 6.31 -10.49
N ARG A 89 -16.03 6.23 -11.57
CA ARG A 89 -15.74 4.99 -12.29
C ARG A 89 -14.24 4.70 -12.26
N ARG A 90 -13.89 3.44 -12.38
CA ARG A 90 -12.49 3.05 -12.55
C ARG A 90 -12.00 3.56 -13.91
N LEU A 91 -10.91 4.32 -13.87
CA LEU A 91 -10.23 4.76 -15.09
C LEU A 91 -9.32 3.63 -15.56
N LEU A 92 -9.35 3.35 -16.85
CA LEU A 92 -8.42 2.42 -17.48
C LEU A 92 -7.11 3.16 -17.71
N ILE A 93 -6.22 3.11 -16.74
CA ILE A 93 -4.90 3.72 -16.76
C ILE A 93 -3.90 2.61 -16.54
N GLU A 94 -2.99 2.41 -17.51
CA GLU A 94 -2.00 1.35 -17.50
C GLU A 94 -0.68 1.83 -16.89
N GLU A 95 0.01 0.93 -16.19
CA GLU A 95 1.34 1.19 -15.66
C GLU A 95 2.37 1.09 -16.79
N LEU A 96 3.13 2.17 -17.01
CA LEU A 96 4.21 2.21 -17.98
C LEU A 96 5.55 2.37 -17.26
N TYR A 97 6.54 1.64 -17.73
CA TYR A 97 7.93 1.79 -17.34
C TYR A 97 8.63 2.73 -18.34
N TRP A 98 8.88 3.99 -17.91
CA TRP A 98 9.77 4.97 -18.56
C TRP A 98 9.49 5.40 -20.01
N ASP A 99 9.93 6.57 -20.33
CA ASP A 99 10.19 7.34 -21.53
C ASP A 99 9.05 8.14 -22.18
N SER A 100 7.82 7.75 -22.15
CA SER A 100 6.71 8.63 -22.54
C SER A 100 5.40 8.12 -21.98
N LEU A 101 4.86 8.83 -21.01
CA LEU A 101 3.50 8.58 -20.58
C LEU A 101 2.55 8.97 -21.72
N ASP A 102 1.94 7.97 -22.32
CA ASP A 102 0.82 8.17 -23.24
C ASP A 102 -0.46 8.56 -22.49
N GLN A 103 -1.47 9.00 -23.23
CA GLN A 103 -2.79 9.21 -22.63
C GLN A 103 -3.26 7.93 -21.96
N ASN A 104 -3.79 8.04 -20.75
CA ASN A 104 -4.28 6.93 -19.94
C ASN A 104 -3.17 6.01 -19.38
N SER A 105 -2.07 6.59 -18.94
CA SER A 105 -0.98 5.86 -18.32
C SER A 105 -0.48 6.49 -17.03
N TYR A 106 0.24 5.71 -16.21
CA TYR A 106 0.93 6.20 -15.02
C TYR A 106 2.29 5.52 -14.86
N ALA A 107 3.19 6.19 -14.16
CA ALA A 107 4.43 5.61 -13.67
C ALA A 107 4.67 6.03 -12.22
N ILE A 108 5.21 5.13 -11.40
CA ILE A 108 5.74 5.45 -10.08
C ILE A 108 7.16 5.96 -10.29
N VAL A 109 7.39 7.23 -10.04
CA VAL A 109 8.71 7.88 -10.25
C VAL A 109 9.57 7.76 -9.02
N TRP A 110 8.95 7.87 -7.84
CA TRP A 110 9.62 7.81 -6.54
C TRP A 110 8.66 7.28 -5.48
N GLU A 111 9.15 6.97 -4.30
CA GLU A 111 8.37 6.40 -3.20
C GLU A 111 7.02 7.06 -2.92
N LYS A 112 6.92 8.39 -3.10
CA LYS A 112 5.70 9.18 -2.86
C LYS A 112 5.23 9.95 -4.09
N GLU A 113 5.74 9.63 -5.26
CA GLU A 113 5.44 10.37 -6.48
C GLU A 113 4.94 9.46 -7.59
N ILE A 114 3.80 9.84 -8.15
CA ILE A 114 3.20 9.18 -9.31
C ILE A 114 3.07 10.23 -10.42
N GLN A 115 3.63 9.96 -11.58
CA GLN A 115 3.26 10.65 -12.79
C GLN A 115 2.07 9.92 -13.43
N VAL A 116 1.07 10.70 -13.88
CA VAL A 116 -0.16 10.13 -14.43
C VAL A 116 -0.72 11.03 -15.52
N LYS A 117 -1.15 10.44 -16.61
CA LYS A 117 -2.00 11.08 -17.61
C LYS A 117 -3.38 10.46 -17.55
N VAL A 118 -4.35 11.24 -17.10
CA VAL A 118 -5.74 10.80 -17.01
C VAL A 118 -6.48 11.05 -18.32
N PRO A 119 -7.54 10.26 -18.61
CA PRO A 119 -8.39 10.51 -19.77
C PRO A 119 -8.93 11.93 -19.83
N SER A 120 -8.99 12.52 -21.02
CA SER A 120 -9.57 13.83 -21.24
C SER A 120 -11.05 13.88 -20.78
N GLY A 121 -11.46 15.02 -20.23
CA GLY A 121 -12.83 15.19 -19.70
C GLY A 121 -13.03 14.69 -18.27
N THR A 122 -12.00 14.14 -17.62
CA THR A 122 -12.06 13.80 -16.19
C THR A 122 -12.11 15.09 -15.36
N THR A 123 -13.15 15.26 -14.55
CA THR A 123 -13.38 16.48 -13.75
C THR A 123 -12.96 16.34 -12.29
N ASP A 124 -12.92 15.10 -11.79
CA ASP A 124 -12.54 14.79 -10.42
C ASP A 124 -11.91 13.39 -10.39
N ALA A 125 -10.84 13.21 -9.62
CA ALA A 125 -10.11 11.95 -9.63
C ALA A 125 -9.57 11.56 -8.25
N PHE A 126 -9.48 10.23 -8.05
CA PHE A 126 -8.82 9.61 -6.89
C PHE A 126 -7.82 8.57 -7.36
N VAL A 127 -6.73 8.48 -6.65
CA VAL A 127 -5.83 7.32 -6.69
C VAL A 127 -6.07 6.46 -5.45
N VAL A 128 -6.16 5.16 -5.66
CA VAL A 128 -6.19 4.15 -4.59
C VAL A 128 -4.87 3.41 -4.62
N TYR A 129 -4.15 3.46 -3.51
CA TYR A 129 -2.86 2.79 -3.40
C TYR A 129 -2.70 2.10 -2.04
N SER A 130 -1.82 1.12 -2.00
CA SER A 130 -1.38 0.50 -0.76
C SER A 130 -0.17 1.26 -0.25
N ARG A 131 -0.26 1.71 1.01
CA ARG A 131 0.80 2.50 1.63
C ARG A 131 1.96 1.62 2.07
N GLY A 132 3.18 2.09 1.79
CA GLY A 132 4.42 1.62 2.36
C GLY A 132 4.65 2.16 3.78
N PHE A 133 5.89 2.15 4.20
CA PHE A 133 6.35 2.74 5.46
C PHE A 133 7.32 3.88 5.15
N ASP A 134 7.33 4.89 6.00
CA ASP A 134 8.36 5.92 5.94
C ASP A 134 9.71 5.32 6.34
N GLU A 135 10.80 5.86 5.79
CA GLU A 135 12.15 5.44 6.11
C GLU A 135 12.47 5.68 7.58
N VAL A 136 13.17 4.74 8.18
CA VAL A 136 13.63 4.78 9.57
C VAL A 136 15.12 5.08 9.58
N THR A 137 15.53 6.05 10.38
CA THR A 137 16.93 6.46 10.54
C THR A 137 17.51 6.08 11.90
N SER A 138 16.62 5.86 12.89
CA SER A 138 17.02 5.49 14.25
C SER A 138 16.01 4.56 14.94
N LEU A 139 16.44 3.91 16.03
CA LEU A 139 15.57 3.09 16.86
C LEU A 139 14.50 3.89 17.63
N GLU A 140 14.68 5.20 17.75
CA GLU A 140 13.72 6.09 18.40
C GLU A 140 12.63 6.58 17.45
N ASP A 141 12.81 6.37 16.14
CA ASP A 141 11.81 6.73 15.14
C ASP A 141 10.54 5.90 15.34
N THR A 142 9.43 6.48 14.88
CA THR A 142 8.12 5.84 14.95
C THR A 142 7.64 5.45 13.55
N ILE A 143 7.06 4.26 13.43
CA ILE A 143 6.34 3.85 12.23
C ILE A 143 4.83 3.88 12.48
N ASP A 144 4.08 4.30 11.46
CA ASP A 144 2.61 4.20 11.50
C ASP A 144 2.17 2.83 10.96
N ILE A 145 1.77 1.96 11.88
CA ILE A 145 1.36 0.59 11.57
C ILE A 145 0.06 0.25 12.31
N ASP A 146 -0.84 -0.44 11.63
CA ASP A 146 -2.04 -0.97 12.24
C ASP A 146 -1.75 -2.26 13.05
N PRO A 147 -2.60 -2.62 14.05
CA PRO A 147 -2.36 -3.78 14.91
C PRO A 147 -2.26 -5.11 14.16
N TYR A 148 -2.98 -5.27 13.06
CA TYR A 148 -2.95 -6.50 12.26
C TYR A 148 -1.62 -6.63 11.51
N SER A 149 -1.21 -5.58 10.81
CA SER A 149 0.08 -5.51 10.12
C SER A 149 1.25 -5.62 11.10
N LEU A 150 1.17 -5.03 12.29
CA LEU A 150 2.20 -5.18 13.32
C LEU A 150 2.42 -6.63 13.72
N SER A 151 1.34 -7.37 13.89
CA SER A 151 1.43 -8.79 14.28
C SER A 151 2.03 -9.67 13.18
N LEU A 152 1.84 -9.29 11.91
CA LEU A 152 2.47 -9.91 10.76
C LEU A 152 3.95 -9.52 10.64
N LEU A 153 4.26 -8.23 10.81
CA LEU A 153 5.64 -7.73 10.77
C LEU A 153 6.55 -8.46 11.78
N ARG A 154 6.05 -8.73 12.97
CA ARG A 154 6.79 -9.50 13.99
C ARG A 154 7.17 -10.90 13.52
N LEU A 155 6.27 -11.60 12.82
CA LEU A 155 6.54 -12.93 12.29
C LEU A 155 7.53 -12.86 11.12
N TYR A 156 7.33 -11.88 10.23
CA TYR A 156 8.20 -11.64 9.09
C TYR A 156 9.64 -11.32 9.55
N MET A 157 9.80 -10.39 10.49
CA MET A 157 11.11 -10.05 11.06
C MET A 157 11.79 -11.23 11.73
N LYS A 158 11.04 -12.10 12.44
CA LYS A 158 11.62 -13.32 13.04
C LYS A 158 12.11 -14.30 11.98
N SER A 159 11.40 -14.40 10.86
CA SER A 159 11.83 -15.22 9.73
C SER A 159 13.15 -14.70 9.14
N GLU A 160 13.24 -13.42 8.86
CA GLU A 160 14.44 -12.78 8.33
C GLU A 160 15.62 -12.88 9.30
N TYR A 161 15.38 -12.63 10.58
CA TYR A 161 16.42 -12.76 11.63
C TYR A 161 16.94 -14.18 11.77
N ALA A 162 16.07 -15.18 11.77
CA ALA A 162 16.47 -16.58 11.86
C ALA A 162 17.33 -16.99 10.66
N LEU A 163 16.97 -16.53 9.47
CA LEU A 163 17.72 -16.83 8.25
C LEU A 163 19.09 -16.16 8.24
N GLU A 164 19.12 -14.86 8.48
CA GLU A 164 20.34 -14.05 8.26
C GLU A 164 21.33 -14.09 9.43
N TRP A 165 20.79 -14.04 10.66
CA TRP A 165 21.64 -13.93 11.84
C TRP A 165 21.95 -15.27 12.49
N GLN A 166 20.98 -16.17 12.53
CA GLN A 166 21.11 -17.48 13.17
C GLN A 166 21.47 -18.59 12.18
N SER A 167 21.37 -18.32 10.88
CA SER A 167 21.53 -19.32 9.81
C SER A 167 20.62 -20.54 10.02
N ASP A 168 19.47 -20.34 10.67
CA ASP A 168 18.49 -21.38 10.96
C ASP A 168 17.36 -21.36 9.93
N ILE A 169 17.56 -22.13 8.85
CA ILE A 169 16.59 -22.25 7.75
C ILE A 169 15.26 -22.83 8.25
N ASN A 170 15.28 -23.78 9.19
CA ASN A 170 14.06 -24.43 9.68
C ASN A 170 13.23 -23.47 10.53
N ALA A 171 13.85 -22.69 11.42
CA ALA A 171 13.16 -21.68 12.19
C ALA A 171 12.61 -20.58 11.28
N SER A 172 13.38 -20.13 10.30
CA SER A 172 12.94 -19.15 9.30
C SER A 172 11.70 -19.63 8.55
N ALA A 173 11.75 -20.84 7.98
CA ALA A 173 10.62 -21.43 7.27
C ALA A 173 9.37 -21.57 8.14
N ASN A 174 9.53 -21.93 9.42
CA ASN A 174 8.42 -22.03 10.38
C ASN A 174 7.78 -20.64 10.62
N TYR A 175 8.57 -19.60 10.89
CA TYR A 175 8.04 -18.25 11.09
C TYR A 175 7.36 -17.70 9.83
N TYR A 176 7.95 -17.94 8.65
CA TYR A 176 7.36 -17.54 7.39
C TYR A 176 6.04 -18.26 7.08
N SER A 177 5.96 -19.57 7.32
CA SER A 177 4.72 -20.35 7.19
C SER A 177 3.61 -19.81 8.10
N ARG A 178 3.94 -19.46 9.35
CA ARG A 178 2.99 -18.83 10.29
C ARG A 178 2.56 -17.45 9.84
N PHE A 179 3.47 -16.67 9.27
CA PHE A 179 3.18 -15.38 8.65
C PHE A 179 2.17 -15.55 7.50
N GLN A 180 2.44 -16.44 6.55
CA GLN A 180 1.56 -16.69 5.41
C GLN A 180 0.16 -17.19 5.84
N THR A 181 0.11 -18.11 6.79
CA THR A 181 -1.16 -18.61 7.34
C THR A 181 -1.98 -17.49 7.96
N LYS A 182 -1.34 -16.62 8.74
CA LYS A 182 -2.02 -15.48 9.37
C LYS A 182 -2.44 -14.42 8.35
N LEU A 183 -1.60 -14.13 7.36
CA LEU A 183 -1.90 -13.22 6.26
C LEU A 183 -3.13 -13.69 5.49
N LYS A 184 -3.20 -14.97 5.13
CA LYS A 184 -4.35 -15.55 4.44
C LYS A 184 -5.64 -15.37 5.25
N ARG A 185 -5.64 -15.67 6.54
CA ARG A 185 -6.81 -15.48 7.41
C ARG A 185 -7.26 -14.03 7.49
N LEU A 186 -6.31 -13.10 7.57
CA LEU A 186 -6.64 -11.66 7.59
C LEU A 186 -7.22 -11.20 6.25
N LYS A 187 -6.69 -11.66 5.12
CA LYS A 187 -7.25 -11.38 3.79
C LYS A 187 -8.70 -11.86 3.70
N GLU A 188 -8.98 -13.09 4.08
CA GLU A 188 -10.33 -13.66 4.08
C GLU A 188 -11.29 -12.86 4.99
N MET A 189 -10.83 -12.44 6.16
CA MET A 189 -11.62 -11.61 7.09
C MET A 189 -11.96 -10.25 6.47
N PHE A 190 -11.00 -9.58 5.85
CA PHE A 190 -11.21 -8.26 5.24
C PHE A 190 -12.01 -8.35 3.94
N ASP A 191 -11.82 -9.36 3.10
CA ASP A 191 -12.58 -9.55 1.89
C ASP A 191 -14.06 -9.77 2.18
N ASN A 192 -14.37 -10.50 3.24
CA ASN A 192 -15.75 -10.71 3.68
C ASN A 192 -16.39 -9.42 4.25
N SER A 193 -15.60 -8.58 4.97
CA SER A 193 -16.11 -7.31 5.52
C SER A 193 -16.32 -6.25 4.44
N VAL A 194 -15.47 -6.19 3.42
CA VAL A 194 -15.55 -5.19 2.34
C VAL A 194 -16.78 -5.36 1.47
N LYS A 195 -17.32 -6.58 1.32
CA LYS A 195 -18.57 -6.81 0.58
C LYS A 195 -19.76 -6.05 1.14
N TYR A 196 -19.73 -5.68 2.41
CA TYR A 196 -20.81 -4.96 3.10
C TYR A 196 -20.57 -3.44 3.22
N ILE A 197 -19.35 -2.95 3.01
CA ILE A 197 -18.97 -1.55 3.26
C ILE A 197 -18.91 -0.72 1.97
N VAL A 198 -18.53 -1.32 0.84
CA VAL A 198 -18.24 -0.57 -0.39
C VAL A 198 -19.47 0.12 -1.02
N PRO A 199 -20.69 -0.45 -1.04
CA PRO A 199 -21.85 0.26 -1.59
C PRO A 199 -22.27 1.49 -0.78
N GLY A 200 -22.06 1.48 0.54
CA GLY A 200 -22.48 2.55 1.45
C GLY A 200 -21.47 3.69 1.59
N ALA A 201 -20.17 3.39 1.61
CA ALA A 201 -19.12 4.39 1.84
C ALA A 201 -18.94 5.34 0.65
N LEU A 202 -19.12 4.87 -0.58
CA LEU A 202 -19.11 5.73 -1.77
C LEU A 202 -20.34 6.63 -1.85
N ASN A 203 -21.49 6.20 -1.29
CA ASN A 203 -22.69 7.01 -1.23
C ASN A 203 -22.70 7.99 -0.04
N ALA A 204 -22.02 7.70 1.06
CA ALA A 204 -21.92 8.59 2.22
C ALA A 204 -21.00 9.79 2.00
N ALA A 205 -20.06 9.72 1.07
CA ALA A 205 -19.22 10.86 0.65
C ALA A 205 -19.96 11.87 -0.27
N ASN A 206 -21.21 11.59 -0.63
CA ASN A 206 -22.06 12.41 -1.49
C ASN A 206 -23.26 13.04 -0.76
N ARG A 207 -23.26 13.08 0.58
CA ARG A 207 -24.25 13.85 1.37
C ARG A 207 -23.60 14.97 2.14
#